data_17471c6c5c410b7dbbe671a935c23b53
#
_entry.id   17471c6c5c410b7dbbe671a935c23b53
#
_cell.length_a   1.000
_cell.length_b   1.000
_cell.length_c   1.000
_cell.angle_alpha   90.00
_cell.angle_beta   90.00
_cell.angle_gamma   90.00
#
_symmetry.space_group_name_H-M   'P 1'
#
loop_
_entity.id
_entity.type
_entity.pdbx_description
1 polymer ?
#
loop_
_entity_poly.entity_id
_entity_poly.type
_entity_poly.pdbx_seq_one_letter_code
_entity_poly.pdbx_strand_id
1 'polypeptide(L)'
;MHADEVPVSAGLVTELIDAQFPRWRGLPVSRVDSPGTVNAIFRVGDRLAARLPLRGGDPAGARRALESEAAAARELAGATRFPVPEQVALGEPGPGYPLPWAVQRWLPGRTGDEDDPAGSVPFARDLAEFIAGVRAIAPRGRKFSGRGRGGDLKNHDAWISTCLKESEGLL
;
A
#
# COMPACT_ATOMS: atom_id res chain seq x y z
N MET A 1 -2.51 -2.59 18.22
CA MET A 1 -3.82 -2.02 17.84
C MET A 1 -3.82 -0.59 18.31
N HIS A 2 -3.94 0.36 17.39
CA HIS A 2 -3.94 1.80 17.74
C HIS A 2 -5.38 2.22 18.03
N ALA A 3 -5.57 3.19 18.94
CA ALA A 3 -6.91 3.63 19.39
C ALA A 3 -7.80 4.19 18.25
N ASP A 4 -7.21 4.61 17.14
CA ASP A 4 -7.89 5.22 15.99
C ASP A 4 -7.99 4.28 14.78
N GLU A 5 -7.85 2.97 14.99
CA GLU A 5 -7.88 1.99 13.90
C GLU A 5 -9.33 1.64 13.52
N VAL A 6 -9.65 1.80 12.24
CA VAL A 6 -10.97 1.42 11.70
C VAL A 6 -11.00 -0.12 11.54
N PRO A 7 -11.92 -0.82 12.25
CA PRO A 7 -12.02 -2.26 12.10
C PRO A 7 -12.57 -2.61 10.71
N VAL A 8 -11.87 -3.50 9.98
CA VAL A 8 -12.28 -3.94 8.65
C VAL A 8 -12.37 -5.46 8.62
N SER A 9 -13.55 -5.97 8.26
CA SER A 9 -13.81 -7.40 8.09
C SER A 9 -14.06 -7.75 6.61
N ALA A 10 -13.95 -9.04 6.26
CA ALA A 10 -14.28 -9.51 4.91
C ALA A 10 -15.76 -9.26 4.58
N GLY A 11 -16.67 -9.39 5.56
CA GLY A 11 -18.10 -9.08 5.38
C GLY A 11 -18.32 -7.62 4.99
N LEU A 12 -17.72 -6.69 5.72
CA LEU A 12 -17.78 -5.26 5.39
C LEU A 12 -17.27 -4.97 3.97
N VAL A 13 -16.14 -5.57 3.58
CA VAL A 13 -15.59 -5.37 2.22
C VAL A 13 -16.53 -5.95 1.17
N THR A 14 -17.17 -7.10 1.43
CA THR A 14 -18.18 -7.66 0.53
C THR A 14 -19.35 -6.69 0.34
N GLU A 15 -19.88 -6.14 1.41
CA GLU A 15 -20.97 -5.16 1.36
C GLU A 15 -20.58 -3.90 0.56
N LEU A 16 -19.39 -3.39 0.77
CA LEU A 16 -18.85 -2.22 0.03
C LEU A 16 -18.69 -2.52 -1.47
N ILE A 17 -18.16 -3.70 -1.82
CA ILE A 17 -18.01 -4.16 -3.21
C ILE A 17 -19.38 -4.31 -3.87
N ASP A 18 -20.29 -4.99 -3.22
CA ASP A 18 -21.63 -5.28 -3.77
C ASP A 18 -22.48 -4.01 -3.99
N ALA A 19 -22.31 -3.04 -3.09
CA ALA A 19 -23.01 -1.77 -3.20
C ALA A 19 -22.42 -0.85 -4.30
N GLN A 20 -21.10 -0.79 -4.42
CA GLN A 20 -20.44 0.22 -5.25
C GLN A 20 -19.99 -0.31 -6.62
N PHE A 21 -19.78 -1.61 -6.75
CA PHE A 21 -19.22 -2.21 -7.97
C PHE A 21 -20.05 -3.41 -8.46
N PRO A 22 -21.20 -3.19 -9.10
CA PRO A 22 -22.10 -4.27 -9.54
C PRO A 22 -21.41 -5.35 -10.37
N ARG A 23 -20.37 -5.00 -11.14
CA ARG A 23 -19.57 -5.93 -11.96
C ARG A 23 -18.75 -6.94 -11.13
N TRP A 24 -18.57 -6.71 -9.85
CA TRP A 24 -17.80 -7.57 -8.94
C TRP A 24 -18.66 -8.17 -7.82
N ARG A 25 -19.96 -7.91 -7.86
CA ARG A 25 -20.92 -8.43 -6.88
C ARG A 25 -20.86 -9.95 -6.79
N GLY A 26 -20.85 -10.46 -5.57
CA GLY A 26 -20.81 -11.89 -5.29
C GLY A 26 -19.45 -12.55 -5.47
N LEU A 27 -18.38 -11.80 -5.80
CA LEU A 27 -17.04 -12.36 -5.78
C LEU A 27 -16.63 -12.71 -4.35
N PRO A 28 -15.93 -13.84 -4.12
CA PRO A 28 -15.43 -14.19 -2.81
C PRO A 28 -14.42 -13.15 -2.32
N VAL A 29 -14.55 -12.76 -1.04
CA VAL A 29 -13.66 -11.82 -0.37
C VAL A 29 -12.96 -12.52 0.78
N SER A 30 -11.65 -12.47 0.83
CA SER A 30 -10.84 -13.03 1.92
C SER A 30 -9.74 -12.06 2.34
N ARG A 31 -9.45 -12.02 3.64
CA ARG A 31 -8.36 -11.19 4.17
C ARG A 31 -7.01 -11.75 3.71
N VAL A 32 -6.12 -10.85 3.35
CA VAL A 32 -4.71 -11.18 3.09
C VAL A 32 -3.92 -10.87 4.35
N ASP A 33 -3.23 -11.86 4.89
CA ASP A 33 -2.33 -11.66 6.01
C ASP A 33 -1.12 -10.85 5.54
N SER A 34 -0.92 -9.72 6.17
CA SER A 34 0.17 -8.80 5.85
C SER A 34 0.68 -8.15 7.14
N PRO A 35 1.99 -8.04 7.33
CA PRO A 35 2.57 -7.33 8.47
C PRO A 35 2.38 -5.82 8.38
N GLY A 36 1.74 -5.31 7.31
CA GLY A 36 1.48 -3.89 7.11
C GLY A 36 0.44 -3.35 8.09
N THR A 37 0.75 -2.19 8.71
CA THR A 37 -0.08 -1.53 9.73
C THR A 37 -0.85 -0.32 9.20
N VAL A 38 -0.77 -0.03 7.91
CA VAL A 38 -1.36 1.17 7.30
C VAL A 38 -2.66 0.87 6.57
N ASN A 39 -2.74 -0.30 5.94
CA ASN A 39 -3.90 -0.72 5.16
C ASN A 39 -4.29 -2.15 5.48
N ALA A 40 -5.60 -2.42 5.50
CA ALA A 40 -6.12 -3.77 5.37
C ALA A 40 -6.19 -4.15 3.90
N ILE A 41 -5.78 -5.38 3.57
CA ILE A 41 -5.80 -5.89 2.21
C ILE A 41 -6.73 -7.12 2.17
N PHE A 42 -7.62 -7.14 1.17
CA PHE A 42 -8.52 -8.26 0.95
C PHE A 42 -8.44 -8.70 -0.51
N ARG A 43 -8.32 -9.99 -0.73
CA ARG A 43 -8.47 -10.60 -2.04
C ARG A 43 -9.95 -10.56 -2.44
N VAL A 44 -10.24 -10.15 -3.68
CA VAL A 44 -11.60 -10.10 -4.23
C VAL A 44 -11.61 -10.92 -5.53
N GLY A 45 -12.19 -12.09 -5.46
CA GLY A 45 -12.04 -13.10 -6.52
C GLY A 45 -10.57 -13.43 -6.76
N ASP A 46 -10.24 -13.80 -8.00
CA ASP A 46 -8.89 -14.25 -8.36
C ASP A 46 -7.96 -13.13 -8.84
N ARG A 47 -8.51 -11.96 -9.20
CA ARG A 47 -7.76 -10.94 -9.95
C ARG A 47 -7.72 -9.57 -9.30
N LEU A 48 -8.36 -9.40 -8.15
CA LEU A 48 -8.48 -8.10 -7.51
C LEU A 48 -8.04 -8.14 -6.05
N ALA A 49 -7.61 -6.97 -5.56
CA ALA A 49 -7.39 -6.70 -4.17
C ALA A 49 -8.10 -5.41 -3.77
N ALA A 50 -8.87 -5.45 -2.69
CA ALA A 50 -9.36 -4.25 -2.03
C ALA A 50 -8.34 -3.80 -0.98
N ARG A 51 -7.98 -2.53 -0.99
CA ARG A 51 -7.02 -1.92 -0.08
C ARG A 51 -7.68 -0.78 0.66
N LEU A 52 -7.83 -0.95 1.97
CA LEU A 52 -8.56 -0.05 2.84
C LEU A 52 -7.61 0.57 3.87
N PRO A 53 -7.41 1.90 3.88
CA PRO A 53 -6.69 2.58 4.96
C PRO A 53 -7.23 2.22 6.35
N LEU A 54 -6.34 1.88 7.28
CA LEU A 54 -6.73 1.48 8.65
C LEU A 54 -6.86 2.67 9.59
N ARG A 55 -6.23 3.79 9.30
CA ARG A 55 -6.26 4.96 10.17
C ARG A 55 -7.26 5.97 9.65
N GLY A 56 -8.13 6.41 10.56
CA GLY A 56 -9.05 7.51 10.34
C GLY A 56 -8.30 8.80 10.01
N GLY A 57 -8.98 9.74 9.36
CA GLY A 57 -8.44 11.02 8.96
C GLY A 57 -9.42 11.78 8.08
N ASP A 58 -8.96 12.85 7.46
CA ASP A 58 -9.72 13.59 6.47
C ASP A 58 -10.00 12.73 5.22
N PRO A 59 -11.26 12.39 4.89
CA PRO A 59 -11.58 11.60 3.69
C PRO A 59 -11.06 12.23 2.39
N ALA A 60 -11.05 13.56 2.30
CA ALA A 60 -10.50 14.24 1.13
C ALA A 60 -8.99 14.07 1.02
N GLY A 61 -8.27 14.08 2.15
CA GLY A 61 -6.85 13.77 2.20
C GLY A 61 -6.56 12.32 1.82
N ALA A 62 -7.35 11.37 2.33
CA ALA A 62 -7.24 9.96 1.97
C ALA A 62 -7.46 9.73 0.46
N ARG A 63 -8.45 10.41 -0.14
CA ARG A 63 -8.69 10.36 -1.59
C ARG A 63 -7.48 10.86 -2.38
N ARG A 64 -6.97 12.04 -2.05
CA ARG A 64 -5.78 12.61 -2.73
C ARG A 64 -4.57 11.67 -2.63
N ALA A 65 -4.38 11.02 -1.49
CA ALA A 65 -3.31 10.03 -1.33
C ALA A 65 -3.49 8.83 -2.26
N LEU A 66 -4.68 8.24 -2.33
CA LEU A 66 -4.98 7.12 -3.22
C LEU A 66 -4.83 7.48 -4.71
N GLU A 67 -5.27 8.68 -5.11
CA GLU A 67 -5.11 9.19 -6.48
C GLU A 67 -3.63 9.42 -6.84
N SER A 68 -2.85 9.95 -5.89
CA SER A 68 -1.41 10.14 -6.04
C SER A 68 -0.67 8.80 -6.16
N GLU A 69 -1.03 7.82 -5.34
CA GLU A 69 -0.48 6.46 -5.42
C GLU A 69 -0.80 5.81 -6.78
N ALA A 70 -2.04 5.96 -7.26
CA ALA A 70 -2.44 5.46 -8.58
C ALA A 70 -1.65 6.12 -9.73
N ALA A 71 -1.40 7.42 -9.63
CA ALA A 71 -0.58 8.14 -10.61
C ALA A 71 0.88 7.65 -10.59
N ALA A 72 1.46 7.46 -9.40
CA ALA A 72 2.81 6.93 -9.23
C ALA A 72 2.92 5.49 -9.76
N ALA A 73 1.92 4.64 -9.51
CA ALA A 73 1.89 3.27 -10.02
C ALA A 73 1.86 3.23 -11.57
N ARG A 74 1.08 4.12 -12.21
CA ARG A 74 1.06 4.24 -13.68
C ARG A 74 2.40 4.73 -14.24
N GLU A 75 3.05 5.69 -13.59
CA GLU A 75 4.38 6.16 -13.99
C GLU A 75 5.43 5.05 -13.86
N LEU A 76 5.36 4.28 -12.77
CA LEU A 76 6.23 3.13 -12.56
C LEU A 76 6.00 2.04 -13.61
N ALA A 77 4.75 1.72 -13.93
CA ALA A 77 4.41 0.73 -14.96
C ALA A 77 4.97 1.10 -16.34
N GLY A 78 5.11 2.40 -16.64
CA GLY A 78 5.77 2.88 -17.86
C GLY A 78 7.31 2.85 -17.83
N ALA A 79 7.91 2.65 -16.66
CA ALA A 79 9.36 2.69 -16.45
C ALA A 79 10.00 1.31 -16.22
N THR A 80 9.19 0.26 -16.08
CA THR A 80 9.66 -1.10 -15.82
C THR A 80 8.89 -2.12 -16.63
N ARG A 81 9.53 -3.25 -16.97
CA ARG A 81 8.84 -4.41 -17.57
C ARG A 81 8.10 -5.27 -16.56
N PHE A 82 8.32 -5.04 -15.28
CA PHE A 82 7.71 -5.83 -14.21
C PHE A 82 6.27 -5.37 -13.95
N PRO A 83 5.35 -6.31 -13.64
CA PRO A 83 3.97 -5.96 -13.32
C PRO A 83 3.91 -5.02 -12.10
N VAL A 84 3.05 -4.02 -12.18
CA VAL A 84 2.78 -3.08 -11.08
C VAL A 84 1.29 -3.19 -10.72
N PRO A 85 0.91 -3.18 -9.43
CA PRO A 85 -0.49 -3.18 -9.04
C PRO A 85 -1.20 -1.95 -9.62
N GLU A 86 -2.13 -2.18 -10.55
CA GLU A 86 -2.92 -1.12 -11.19
C GLU A 86 -4.19 -0.87 -10.37
N GLN A 87 -4.44 0.38 -9.99
CA GLN A 87 -5.72 0.77 -9.42
C GLN A 87 -6.80 0.77 -10.51
N VAL A 88 -7.81 -0.09 -10.37
CA VAL A 88 -8.89 -0.27 -11.33
C VAL A 88 -10.19 0.40 -10.91
N ALA A 89 -10.32 0.75 -9.64
CA ALA A 89 -11.42 1.56 -9.12
C ALA A 89 -11.04 2.25 -7.80
N LEU A 90 -11.76 3.33 -7.52
CA LEU A 90 -11.76 4.02 -6.24
C LEU A 90 -13.15 3.87 -5.63
N GLY A 91 -13.21 3.33 -4.42
CA GLY A 91 -14.43 3.19 -3.64
C GLY A 91 -14.63 4.41 -2.75
N GLU A 92 -15.90 4.74 -2.56
CA GLU A 92 -16.35 5.81 -1.68
C GLU A 92 -16.52 5.31 -0.24
N PRO A 93 -16.52 6.21 0.75
CA PRO A 93 -17.02 5.88 2.08
C PRO A 93 -18.40 5.25 2.01
N GLY A 94 -18.67 4.31 2.92
CA GLY A 94 -19.94 3.60 2.99
C GLY A 94 -20.27 3.18 4.41
N PRO A 95 -21.43 2.54 4.61
CA PRO A 95 -21.82 2.06 5.93
C PRO A 95 -20.72 1.20 6.56
N GLY A 96 -20.31 1.56 7.77
CA GLY A 96 -19.26 0.85 8.50
C GLY A 96 -17.81 1.18 8.10
N TYR A 97 -17.60 1.98 7.04
CA TYR A 97 -16.25 2.39 6.63
C TYR A 97 -16.22 3.85 6.14
N PRO A 98 -15.56 4.76 6.88
CA PRO A 98 -15.67 6.21 6.66
C PRO A 98 -14.72 6.80 5.63
N LEU A 99 -13.81 6.01 5.03
CA LEU A 99 -12.77 6.51 4.16
C LEU A 99 -12.92 6.03 2.72
N PRO A 100 -12.41 6.77 1.73
CA PRO A 100 -12.17 6.24 0.39
C PRO A 100 -11.18 5.07 0.45
N TRP A 101 -11.32 4.14 -0.49
CA TRP A 101 -10.53 2.93 -0.57
C TRP A 101 -10.28 2.55 -2.04
N ALA A 102 -9.31 1.70 -2.30
CA ALA A 102 -8.91 1.35 -3.65
C ALA A 102 -9.16 -0.12 -3.97
N VAL A 103 -9.56 -0.39 -5.21
CA VAL A 103 -9.48 -1.73 -5.80
C VAL A 103 -8.35 -1.75 -6.82
N GLN A 104 -7.45 -2.71 -6.66
CA GLN A 104 -6.26 -2.88 -7.49
C GLN A 104 -6.26 -4.25 -8.17
N ARG A 105 -5.50 -4.40 -9.24
CA ARG A 105 -5.20 -5.72 -9.79
C ARG A 105 -4.36 -6.52 -8.80
N TRP A 106 -4.76 -7.77 -8.60
CA TRP A 106 -3.93 -8.72 -7.87
C TRP A 106 -2.79 -9.20 -8.78
N LEU A 107 -1.57 -9.11 -8.28
CA LEU A 107 -0.41 -9.71 -8.95
C LEU A 107 -0.19 -11.11 -8.39
N PRO A 108 -0.21 -12.15 -9.24
CA PRO A 108 0.13 -13.49 -8.79
C PRO A 108 1.61 -13.56 -8.42
N GLY A 109 1.92 -14.34 -7.41
CA GLY A 109 3.27 -14.52 -6.91
C GLY A 109 3.29 -15.02 -5.47
N ARG A 110 4.49 -15.21 -4.96
CA ARG A 110 4.78 -15.52 -3.55
C ARG A 110 5.68 -14.44 -2.97
N THR A 111 5.66 -14.29 -1.68
CA THR A 111 6.52 -13.34 -0.97
C THR A 111 7.94 -13.92 -0.82
N GLY A 112 8.93 -13.07 -0.63
CA GLY A 112 10.32 -13.50 -0.53
C GLY A 112 10.65 -14.31 0.73
N ASP A 113 9.77 -14.30 1.73
CA ASP A 113 9.84 -15.14 2.93
C ASP A 113 9.24 -16.54 2.71
N GLU A 114 8.33 -16.68 1.73
CA GLU A 114 7.79 -17.99 1.32
C GLU A 114 8.70 -18.70 0.30
N ASP A 115 9.47 -17.95 -0.47
CA ASP A 115 10.28 -18.47 -1.58
C ASP A 115 11.63 -17.75 -1.56
N ASP A 116 12.52 -18.14 -0.67
CA ASP A 116 13.82 -17.49 -0.45
C ASP A 116 14.58 -17.28 -1.76
N PRO A 117 14.75 -16.03 -2.23
CA PRO A 117 15.48 -15.73 -3.45
C PRO A 117 17.01 -15.70 -3.25
N ALA A 118 17.52 -16.04 -2.06
CA ALA A 118 18.93 -16.02 -1.78
C ALA A 118 19.70 -16.93 -2.76
N GLY A 119 20.77 -16.42 -3.32
CA GLY A 119 21.56 -17.12 -4.33
C GLY A 119 20.97 -17.14 -5.75
N SER A 120 19.76 -16.61 -5.96
CA SER A 120 19.15 -16.53 -7.31
C SER A 120 19.75 -15.38 -8.12
N VAL A 121 20.67 -15.69 -9.04
CA VAL A 121 21.23 -14.70 -9.98
C VAL A 121 20.16 -14.07 -10.89
N PRO A 122 19.16 -14.81 -11.41
CA PRO A 122 18.06 -14.19 -12.17
C PRO A 122 17.29 -13.17 -11.34
N PHE A 123 16.92 -13.51 -10.10
CA PHE A 123 16.22 -12.57 -9.22
C PHE A 123 17.05 -11.29 -8.94
N ALA A 124 18.34 -11.44 -8.68
CA ALA A 124 19.23 -10.31 -8.44
C ALA A 124 19.30 -9.39 -9.68
N ARG A 125 19.34 -9.94 -10.89
CA ARG A 125 19.32 -9.16 -12.13
C ARG A 125 17.99 -8.44 -12.33
N ASP A 126 16.88 -9.13 -12.11
CA ASP A 126 15.53 -8.56 -12.21
C ASP A 126 15.35 -7.42 -11.21
N LEU A 127 15.81 -7.58 -9.98
CA LEU A 127 15.77 -6.54 -8.97
C LEU A 127 16.63 -5.32 -9.36
N ALA A 128 17.84 -5.56 -9.86
CA ALA A 128 18.72 -4.49 -10.34
C ALA A 128 18.10 -3.71 -11.51
N GLU A 129 17.47 -4.42 -12.46
CA GLU A 129 16.75 -3.82 -13.58
C GLU A 129 15.56 -2.99 -13.11
N PHE A 130 14.76 -3.53 -12.16
CA PHE A 130 13.66 -2.81 -11.56
C PHE A 130 14.12 -1.51 -10.90
N ILE A 131 15.16 -1.56 -10.08
CA ILE A 131 15.75 -0.38 -9.42
C ILE A 131 16.24 0.63 -10.44
N ALA A 132 16.91 0.19 -11.52
CA ALA A 132 17.38 1.06 -12.59
C ALA A 132 16.19 1.77 -13.28
N GLY A 133 15.11 1.04 -13.57
CA GLY A 133 13.89 1.61 -14.13
C GLY A 133 13.26 2.67 -13.24
N VAL A 134 13.13 2.39 -11.93
CA VAL A 134 12.61 3.36 -10.94
C VAL A 134 13.49 4.62 -10.91
N ARG A 135 14.80 4.48 -10.90
CA ARG A 135 15.74 5.60 -10.85
C ARG A 135 15.79 6.43 -12.14
N ALA A 136 15.38 5.86 -13.26
CA ALA A 136 15.27 6.56 -14.54
C ALA A 136 14.03 7.45 -14.63
N ILE A 137 13.06 7.31 -13.72
CA ILE A 137 11.86 8.16 -13.69
C ILE A 137 12.29 9.61 -13.38
N ALA A 138 12.00 10.52 -14.30
CA ALA A 138 12.32 11.93 -14.12
C ALA A 138 11.48 12.54 -13.00
N PRO A 139 12.07 13.21 -12.01
CA PRO A 139 11.32 13.84 -10.92
C PRO A 139 10.41 14.99 -11.37
N ARG A 140 10.67 15.60 -12.53
CA ARG A 140 9.89 16.73 -13.10
C ARG A 140 9.67 17.86 -12.10
N GLY A 141 10.70 18.19 -11.32
CA GLY A 141 10.63 19.23 -10.29
C GLY A 141 9.94 18.81 -8.98
N ARG A 142 9.42 17.60 -8.90
CA ARG A 142 8.88 17.06 -7.63
C ARG A 142 10.02 16.92 -6.62
N LYS A 143 9.77 17.39 -5.41
CA LYS A 143 10.67 17.22 -4.27
C LYS A 143 9.96 16.42 -3.21
N PHE A 144 10.68 15.55 -2.53
CA PHE A 144 10.14 14.87 -1.37
C PHE A 144 9.90 15.92 -0.26
N SER A 145 8.65 16.04 0.18
CA SER A 145 8.25 16.97 1.25
C SER A 145 7.75 16.24 2.50
N GLY A 146 7.79 14.91 2.50
CA GLY A 146 7.30 14.08 3.60
C GLY A 146 8.22 14.09 4.82
N ARG A 147 7.60 13.80 5.98
CA ARG A 147 8.28 13.56 7.25
C ARG A 147 8.33 12.06 7.48
N GLY A 148 9.20 11.34 6.97
CA GLY A 148 9.23 9.91 7.15
C GLY A 148 10.37 9.28 6.36
N ARG A 149 10.22 8.03 5.98
CA ARG A 149 11.21 7.32 5.17
C ARG A 149 11.51 8.09 3.89
N GLY A 150 12.78 8.44 3.69
CA GLY A 150 13.23 9.28 2.58
C GLY A 150 13.27 10.79 2.88
N GLY A 151 12.82 11.23 4.06
CA GLY A 151 12.94 12.61 4.51
C GLY A 151 14.36 12.99 4.93
N ASP A 152 14.55 14.28 5.23
CA ASP A 152 15.81 14.75 5.80
C ASP A 152 16.02 14.12 7.19
N LEU A 153 17.13 13.43 7.37
CA LEU A 153 17.47 12.74 8.63
C LEU A 153 17.48 13.69 9.83
N LYS A 154 17.86 14.96 9.63
CA LYS A 154 17.86 15.98 10.68
C LYS A 154 16.48 16.18 11.31
N ASN A 155 15.40 15.93 10.57
CA ASN A 155 14.04 16.01 11.10
C ASN A 155 13.71 14.89 12.10
N HIS A 156 14.57 13.89 12.23
CA HIS A 156 14.40 12.74 13.12
C HIS A 156 15.28 12.81 14.36
N ASP A 157 16.23 13.75 14.44
CA ASP A 157 17.23 13.82 15.52
C ASP A 157 16.60 13.89 16.90
N ALA A 158 15.58 14.74 17.10
CA ALA A 158 14.89 14.87 18.36
C ALA A 158 14.18 13.58 18.79
N TRP A 159 13.52 12.90 17.84
CA TRP A 159 12.84 11.63 18.08
C TRP A 159 13.84 10.51 18.37
N ILE A 160 14.92 10.40 17.59
CA ILE A 160 15.99 9.42 17.80
C ILE A 160 16.63 9.62 19.18
N SER A 161 16.92 10.87 19.57
CA SER A 161 17.49 11.19 20.88
C SER A 161 16.57 10.77 22.03
N THR A 162 15.26 10.94 21.85
CA THR A 162 14.25 10.47 22.83
C THR A 162 14.25 8.96 22.93
N CYS A 163 14.18 8.25 21.78
CA CYS A 163 14.21 6.79 21.76
C CYS A 163 15.48 6.22 22.40
N LEU A 164 16.65 6.82 22.14
CA LEU A 164 17.90 6.39 22.75
C LEU A 164 17.85 6.53 24.27
N LYS A 165 17.41 7.68 24.80
CA LYS A 165 17.27 7.89 26.26
C LYS A 165 16.30 6.90 26.90
N GLU A 166 15.16 6.65 26.27
CA GLU A 166 14.16 5.70 26.78
C GLU A 166 14.66 4.25 26.73
N SER A 167 15.63 3.95 25.84
CA SER A 167 16.22 2.62 25.70
C SER A 167 17.41 2.37 26.64
N GLU A 168 17.96 3.38 27.27
CA GLU A 168 19.12 3.24 28.20
C GLU A 168 18.86 2.25 29.35
N GLY A 169 17.61 2.09 29.75
CA GLY A 169 17.20 1.14 30.79
C GLY A 169 16.92 -0.28 30.33
N LEU A 170 17.04 -0.55 29.00
CA LEU A 170 16.79 -1.86 28.39
C LEU A 170 18.08 -2.61 28.05
N LEU A 171 19.22 -1.97 28.16
CA LEU A 171 20.58 -2.50 27.97
C LEU A 171 21.25 -2.74 29.29
#